data_48c5e5ea86a1163cb7c9df8220f5514c
#
_entry.id   48c5e5ea86a1163cb7c9df8220f5514c
#
_cell.length_a   1.000
_cell.length_b   1.000
_cell.length_c   1.000
_cell.angle_alpha   90.00
_cell.angle_beta   90.00
_cell.angle_gamma   90.00
#
_symmetry.space_group_name_H-M   'P 1'
#
loop_
_entity.id
_entity.type
_entity.pdbx_description
1 polymer ?
#
loop_
_entity_poly.entity_id
_entity_poly.type
_entity_poly.pdbx_seq_one_letter_code
_entity_poly.pdbx_strand_id
1 'polypeptide(L)'
;MSIQNLPEDLRGRPFAVREAIGLGLSYAEVDRFRLVAPTHGVRVEKRPVSLIERCSAIAPAMVAEFAFSHLTAAGLHGLPTSTGMDGDRAIHIIRPAGDLSFRRRGVRGHRGYDCRQVEQIDGLPVVGLADTWVDMGELIGPGLPVGLDDLIVMGDAIATRLRTVDPLREALARRVRPRGKLTLLEALDWIRVGSESPAETRTRLVLVRGGLPEPILNEPIRTKSGLWVGRPDMKYLEPVRFALEVQGRRFHSGSEERAHDEDRYASFRNEGYQVVAVWDSDINSDSGRTALVLKAAEILCFPQTLLTLDQCAPRFFSTRMLELAEMRKRRLRRA
;
A
#
# COMPACT_ATOMS: atom_id res chain seq x y z
N MET A 1 -22.42 -28.01 -25.79
CA MET A 1 -23.31 -26.86 -26.10
C MET A 1 -22.45 -25.63 -26.37
N SER A 2 -22.87 -24.77 -27.32
CA SER A 2 -22.20 -23.49 -27.56
C SER A 2 -22.54 -22.48 -26.44
N ILE A 3 -21.62 -21.60 -26.10
CA ILE A 3 -21.86 -20.48 -25.16
C ILE A 3 -23.03 -19.62 -25.62
N GLN A 4 -23.28 -19.54 -26.92
CA GLN A 4 -24.43 -18.83 -27.51
C GLN A 4 -25.80 -19.39 -27.04
N ASN A 5 -25.87 -20.60 -26.54
CA ASN A 5 -27.09 -21.18 -25.97
C ASN A 5 -27.25 -20.99 -24.46
N LEU A 6 -26.28 -20.30 -23.82
CA LEU A 6 -26.42 -19.90 -22.42
C LEU A 6 -27.49 -18.78 -22.31
N PRO A 7 -28.35 -18.78 -21.28
CA PRO A 7 -29.26 -17.68 -21.02
C PRO A 7 -28.58 -16.34 -21.09
N GLU A 8 -29.21 -15.34 -21.69
CA GLU A 8 -28.63 -14.02 -21.93
C GLU A 8 -28.13 -13.38 -20.62
N ASP A 9 -28.89 -13.52 -19.55
CA ASP A 9 -28.56 -13.03 -18.20
C ASP A 9 -27.27 -13.60 -17.62
N LEU A 10 -26.77 -14.72 -18.14
CA LEU A 10 -25.55 -15.39 -17.66
C LEU A 10 -24.33 -15.18 -18.56
N ARG A 11 -24.51 -14.56 -19.74
CA ARG A 11 -23.43 -14.38 -20.72
C ARG A 11 -22.50 -13.23 -20.29
N GLY A 12 -21.22 -13.38 -20.59
CA GLY A 12 -20.21 -12.33 -20.44
C GLY A 12 -19.86 -11.98 -18.97
N ARG A 13 -20.47 -12.64 -17.99
CA ARG A 13 -20.20 -12.40 -16.56
C ARG A 13 -20.01 -13.69 -15.75
N PRO A 14 -19.33 -13.60 -14.60
CA PRO A 14 -19.35 -14.68 -13.60
C PRO A 14 -20.76 -14.92 -13.06
N PHE A 15 -21.13 -16.18 -12.85
CA PHE A 15 -22.41 -16.54 -12.24
C PHE A 15 -22.30 -17.76 -11.33
N ALA A 16 -23.16 -17.83 -10.32
CA ALA A 16 -23.29 -18.99 -9.47
C ALA A 16 -24.06 -20.10 -10.18
N VAL A 17 -23.64 -21.36 -10.04
CA VAL A 17 -24.39 -22.51 -10.61
C VAL A 17 -25.82 -22.53 -10.13
N ARG A 18 -26.10 -22.16 -8.86
CA ARG A 18 -27.46 -22.04 -8.31
C ARG A 18 -28.33 -21.02 -9.07
N GLU A 19 -27.72 -19.96 -9.61
CA GLU A 19 -28.41 -18.94 -10.41
C GLU A 19 -28.86 -19.54 -11.75
N ALA A 20 -27.98 -20.29 -12.41
CA ALA A 20 -28.32 -21.02 -13.63
C ALA A 20 -29.44 -22.06 -13.42
N ILE A 21 -29.39 -22.75 -12.28
CA ILE A 21 -30.46 -23.69 -11.88
C ILE A 21 -31.79 -22.95 -11.68
N GLY A 22 -31.74 -21.77 -11.04
CA GLY A 22 -32.92 -20.90 -10.84
C GLY A 22 -33.53 -20.40 -12.17
N LEU A 23 -32.73 -20.32 -13.24
CA LEU A 23 -33.17 -20.01 -14.60
C LEU A 23 -33.62 -21.25 -15.40
N GLY A 24 -33.74 -22.40 -14.75
CA GLY A 24 -34.26 -23.65 -15.35
C GLY A 24 -33.22 -24.58 -15.99
N LEU A 25 -31.93 -24.30 -15.88
CA LEU A 25 -30.88 -25.22 -16.33
C LEU A 25 -30.66 -26.36 -15.31
N SER A 26 -30.39 -27.55 -15.78
CA SER A 26 -29.88 -28.63 -14.94
C SER A 26 -28.36 -28.54 -14.75
N TYR A 27 -27.83 -29.19 -13.71
CA TYR A 27 -26.37 -29.30 -13.50
C TYR A 27 -25.64 -29.86 -14.73
N ALA A 28 -26.23 -30.89 -15.36
CA ALA A 28 -25.68 -31.53 -16.55
C ALA A 28 -25.63 -30.57 -17.76
N GLU A 29 -26.57 -29.65 -17.89
CA GLU A 29 -26.57 -28.65 -18.94
C GLU A 29 -25.50 -27.59 -18.67
N VAL A 30 -25.35 -27.09 -17.42
CA VAL A 30 -24.30 -26.17 -17.07
C VAL A 30 -22.91 -26.74 -17.36
N ASP A 31 -22.66 -28.00 -17.06
CA ASP A 31 -21.38 -28.66 -17.34
C ASP A 31 -21.10 -28.86 -18.84
N ARG A 32 -22.14 -29.02 -19.66
CA ARG A 32 -22.01 -29.15 -21.15
C ARG A 32 -21.49 -27.88 -21.81
N PHE A 33 -21.61 -26.71 -21.19
CA PHE A 33 -21.08 -25.42 -21.72
C PHE A 33 -19.55 -25.34 -21.65
N ARG A 34 -18.86 -26.25 -20.95
CA ARG A 34 -17.40 -26.29 -20.77
C ARG A 34 -16.82 -24.99 -20.25
N LEU A 35 -17.56 -24.35 -19.37
CA LEU A 35 -17.14 -23.11 -18.70
C LEU A 35 -16.04 -23.38 -17.67
N VAL A 36 -15.21 -22.36 -17.44
CA VAL A 36 -14.18 -22.42 -16.39
C VAL A 36 -14.84 -22.35 -15.02
N ALA A 37 -14.40 -23.19 -14.08
CA ALA A 37 -14.82 -23.14 -12.68
C ALA A 37 -13.69 -22.52 -11.83
N PRO A 38 -13.65 -21.20 -11.65
CA PRO A 38 -12.59 -20.52 -10.87
C PRO A 38 -12.65 -20.91 -9.40
N THR A 39 -13.84 -21.23 -8.91
CA THR A 39 -14.10 -21.73 -7.56
C THR A 39 -15.36 -22.63 -7.60
N HIS A 40 -15.56 -23.45 -6.56
CA HIS A 40 -16.72 -24.33 -6.47
C HIS A 40 -18.04 -23.55 -6.58
N GLY A 41 -18.95 -24.02 -7.41
CA GLY A 41 -20.30 -23.46 -7.59
C GLY A 41 -20.33 -22.15 -8.40
N VAL A 42 -19.24 -21.72 -9.03
CA VAL A 42 -19.20 -20.56 -9.95
C VAL A 42 -18.72 -21.01 -11.33
N ARG A 43 -19.23 -20.36 -12.37
CA ARG A 43 -18.80 -20.51 -13.76
C ARG A 43 -18.45 -19.16 -14.36
N VAL A 44 -17.43 -19.16 -15.22
CA VAL A 44 -17.00 -18.02 -16.04
C VAL A 44 -16.65 -18.51 -17.46
N GLU A 45 -16.80 -17.66 -18.44
CA GLU A 45 -16.46 -17.99 -19.83
C GLU A 45 -14.95 -18.10 -20.06
N LYS A 46 -14.17 -17.20 -19.40
CA LYS A 46 -12.72 -17.13 -19.51
C LYS A 46 -12.06 -17.21 -18.14
N ARG A 47 -10.85 -17.74 -18.10
CA ARG A 47 -10.07 -17.80 -16.85
C ARG A 47 -9.74 -16.37 -16.37
N PRO A 48 -10.09 -16.01 -15.11
CA PRO A 48 -9.75 -14.69 -14.55
C PRO A 48 -8.23 -14.52 -14.45
N VAL A 49 -7.70 -13.39 -14.92
CA VAL A 49 -6.28 -13.06 -14.91
C VAL A 49 -5.99 -11.94 -13.94
N SER A 50 -6.71 -10.81 -14.06
CA SER A 50 -6.54 -9.66 -13.19
C SER A 50 -7.14 -9.87 -11.80
N LEU A 51 -6.76 -9.03 -10.84
CA LEU A 51 -7.33 -9.06 -9.49
C LEU A 51 -8.85 -8.84 -9.51
N ILE A 52 -9.30 -7.85 -10.28
CA ILE A 52 -10.72 -7.51 -10.39
C ILE A 52 -11.53 -8.66 -11.00
N GLU A 53 -11.02 -9.31 -12.04
CA GLU A 53 -11.66 -10.49 -12.63
C GLU A 53 -11.74 -11.66 -11.63
N ARG A 54 -10.68 -11.86 -10.82
CA ARG A 54 -10.67 -12.89 -9.77
C ARG A 54 -11.67 -12.58 -8.66
N CYS A 55 -11.80 -11.34 -8.25
CA CYS A 55 -12.79 -10.88 -7.28
C CYS A 55 -14.22 -11.06 -7.84
N SER A 56 -14.47 -10.60 -9.07
CA SER A 56 -15.75 -10.78 -9.77
C SER A 56 -16.13 -12.25 -9.90
N ALA A 57 -15.15 -13.12 -10.16
CA ALA A 57 -15.37 -14.56 -10.26
C ALA A 57 -15.67 -15.24 -8.92
N ILE A 58 -15.36 -14.61 -7.80
CA ILE A 58 -15.65 -15.14 -6.45
C ILE A 58 -16.96 -14.57 -5.89
N ALA A 59 -17.31 -13.33 -6.20
CA ALA A 59 -18.47 -12.63 -5.67
C ALA A 59 -19.79 -13.45 -5.78
N PRO A 60 -20.14 -14.11 -6.89
CA PRO A 60 -21.37 -14.91 -6.99
C PRO A 60 -21.42 -16.10 -6.03
N ALA A 61 -20.28 -16.54 -5.49
CA ALA A 61 -20.23 -17.61 -4.49
C ALA A 61 -20.63 -17.14 -3.09
N MET A 62 -20.65 -15.84 -2.84
CA MET A 62 -21.02 -15.27 -1.56
C MET A 62 -22.55 -15.30 -1.41
N VAL A 63 -23.01 -15.82 -0.29
CA VAL A 63 -24.46 -15.98 -0.01
C VAL A 63 -24.94 -14.97 1.00
N ALA A 64 -24.02 -14.43 1.80
CA ALA A 64 -24.27 -13.46 2.86
C ALA A 64 -23.45 -12.19 2.63
N GLU A 65 -23.71 -11.19 3.44
CA GLU A 65 -22.97 -9.93 3.43
C GLU A 65 -21.46 -10.14 3.55
N PHE A 66 -20.70 -9.47 2.70
CA PHE A 66 -19.24 -9.54 2.70
C PHE A 66 -18.65 -8.28 2.03
N ALA A 67 -17.36 -8.08 2.22
CA ALA A 67 -16.56 -7.16 1.41
C ALA A 67 -15.18 -7.75 1.14
N PHE A 68 -14.55 -7.36 0.04
CA PHE A 68 -13.12 -7.59 -0.17
C PHE A 68 -12.33 -6.74 0.81
N SER A 69 -11.27 -7.29 1.40
CA SER A 69 -10.55 -6.67 2.53
C SER A 69 -9.04 -6.90 2.45
N HIS A 70 -8.28 -6.35 3.39
CA HIS A 70 -6.85 -6.56 3.53
C HIS A 70 -6.08 -6.36 2.20
N LEU A 71 -5.20 -7.31 1.81
CA LEU A 71 -4.40 -7.22 0.59
C LEU A 71 -5.26 -7.13 -0.68
N THR A 72 -6.43 -7.78 -0.69
CA THR A 72 -7.34 -7.69 -1.85
C THR A 72 -7.92 -6.29 -1.98
N ALA A 73 -8.39 -5.70 -0.89
CA ALA A 73 -8.87 -4.32 -0.89
C ALA A 73 -7.74 -3.34 -1.24
N ALA A 74 -6.54 -3.53 -0.67
CA ALA A 74 -5.38 -2.71 -1.01
C ALA A 74 -5.08 -2.73 -2.51
N GLY A 75 -5.10 -3.91 -3.13
CA GLY A 75 -4.91 -4.04 -4.58
C GLY A 75 -6.04 -3.43 -5.41
N LEU A 76 -7.31 -3.57 -5.00
CA LEU A 76 -8.46 -2.97 -5.69
C LEU A 76 -8.45 -1.43 -5.59
N HIS A 77 -7.96 -0.87 -4.49
CA HIS A 77 -7.74 0.56 -4.33
C HIS A 77 -6.49 1.08 -5.06
N GLY A 78 -5.64 0.21 -5.60
CA GLY A 78 -4.36 0.58 -6.19
C GLY A 78 -3.36 1.12 -5.16
N LEU A 79 -3.43 0.65 -3.91
CA LEU A 79 -2.47 1.01 -2.88
C LEU A 79 -1.13 0.29 -3.12
N PRO A 80 -0.01 0.93 -2.77
CA PRO A 80 1.30 0.31 -2.92
C PRO A 80 1.45 -0.92 -2.01
N THR A 81 1.96 -2.01 -2.57
CA THR A 81 2.29 -3.25 -1.88
C THR A 81 3.78 -3.53 -1.98
N SER A 82 4.34 -4.27 -1.03
CA SER A 82 5.72 -4.77 -1.10
C SER A 82 5.76 -6.17 -1.71
N THR A 83 6.95 -6.59 -2.15
CA THR A 83 7.19 -7.95 -2.68
C THR A 83 6.74 -9.06 -1.71
N GLY A 84 6.82 -8.82 -0.40
CA GLY A 84 6.32 -9.75 0.62
C GLY A 84 4.79 -9.91 0.55
N MET A 85 4.07 -8.81 0.28
CA MET A 85 2.61 -8.82 0.13
C MET A 85 2.18 -9.44 -1.20
N ASP A 86 2.90 -9.20 -2.30
CA ASP A 86 2.59 -9.70 -3.64
C ASP A 86 2.66 -11.23 -3.74
N GLY A 87 3.35 -11.88 -2.81
CA GLY A 87 3.40 -13.35 -2.68
C GLY A 87 2.08 -13.98 -2.21
N ASP A 88 1.21 -13.24 -1.52
CA ASP A 88 -0.09 -13.74 -1.07
C ASP A 88 -1.14 -13.60 -2.17
N ARG A 89 -1.39 -14.70 -2.87
CA ARG A 89 -2.38 -14.77 -3.96
C ARG A 89 -3.81 -15.05 -3.50
N ALA A 90 -4.06 -15.21 -2.20
CA ALA A 90 -5.39 -15.44 -1.69
C ALA A 90 -6.28 -14.20 -1.89
N ILE A 91 -7.56 -14.42 -2.16
CA ILE A 91 -8.55 -13.36 -2.13
C ILE A 91 -9.03 -13.21 -0.69
N HIS A 92 -8.78 -12.05 -0.11
CA HIS A 92 -9.19 -11.72 1.25
C HIS A 92 -10.62 -11.16 1.24
N ILE A 93 -11.47 -11.73 2.05
CA ILE A 93 -12.84 -11.27 2.28
C ILE A 93 -13.09 -11.07 3.77
N ILE A 94 -13.98 -10.16 4.10
CA ILE A 94 -14.45 -9.95 5.47
C ILE A 94 -15.97 -10.15 5.53
N ARG A 95 -16.45 -10.68 6.66
CA ARG A 95 -17.86 -10.97 6.91
C ARG A 95 -18.26 -10.55 8.31
N PRO A 96 -19.57 -10.42 8.60
CA PRO A 96 -20.07 -10.18 9.95
C PRO A 96 -19.48 -11.14 10.99
N ALA A 97 -19.29 -10.68 12.21
CA ALA A 97 -18.61 -11.44 13.27
C ALA A 97 -19.36 -12.73 13.68
N GLY A 98 -20.67 -12.73 13.56
CA GLY A 98 -21.55 -13.87 13.91
C GLY A 98 -21.60 -14.99 12.85
N ASP A 99 -21.08 -14.74 11.66
CA ASP A 99 -21.15 -15.72 10.58
C ASP A 99 -20.21 -16.93 10.79
N LEU A 100 -20.64 -18.09 10.29
CA LEU A 100 -19.83 -19.30 10.26
C LEU A 100 -18.54 -19.06 9.47
N SER A 101 -17.46 -19.76 9.85
CA SER A 101 -16.19 -19.65 9.15
C SER A 101 -16.34 -19.99 7.67
N PHE A 102 -16.01 -19.04 6.80
CA PHE A 102 -16.00 -19.27 5.36
C PHE A 102 -14.68 -19.92 4.96
N ARG A 103 -14.76 -21.13 4.43
CA ARG A 103 -13.61 -21.87 3.94
C ARG A 103 -13.77 -22.19 2.45
N ARG A 104 -12.91 -21.58 1.64
CA ARG A 104 -12.87 -21.80 0.20
C ARG A 104 -11.43 -21.75 -0.30
N ARG A 105 -11.07 -22.67 -1.20
CA ARG A 105 -9.72 -22.70 -1.78
C ARG A 105 -9.41 -21.36 -2.45
N GLY A 106 -8.25 -20.78 -2.13
CA GLY A 106 -7.81 -19.48 -2.68
C GLY A 106 -8.49 -18.26 -2.06
N VAL A 107 -9.31 -18.45 -1.01
CA VAL A 107 -9.96 -17.34 -0.29
C VAL A 107 -9.58 -17.39 1.18
N ARG A 108 -9.17 -16.25 1.73
CA ARG A 108 -8.92 -16.05 3.16
C ARG A 108 -10.05 -15.23 3.77
N GLY A 109 -10.79 -15.84 4.68
CA GLY A 109 -11.91 -15.21 5.38
C GLY A 109 -11.46 -14.50 6.65
N HIS A 110 -11.95 -13.27 6.84
CA HIS A 110 -11.80 -12.46 8.04
C HIS A 110 -13.17 -12.17 8.64
N ARG A 111 -13.21 -11.65 9.90
CA ARG A 111 -14.44 -11.31 10.61
C ARG A 111 -14.41 -9.85 11.06
N GLY A 112 -15.60 -9.28 11.30
CA GLY A 112 -15.76 -7.91 11.83
C GLY A 112 -16.14 -6.88 10.76
N TYR A 113 -16.86 -7.29 9.74
CA TYR A 113 -17.44 -6.43 8.70
C TYR A 113 -18.14 -5.19 9.29
N ASP A 114 -18.91 -5.39 10.36
CA ASP A 114 -19.77 -4.38 11.00
C ASP A 114 -19.03 -3.10 11.45
N CYS A 115 -17.72 -3.17 11.64
CA CYS A 115 -16.90 -2.04 12.08
C CYS A 115 -16.14 -1.36 10.92
N ARG A 116 -16.47 -1.68 9.66
CA ARG A 116 -15.78 -1.16 8.48
C ARG A 116 -16.73 -0.34 7.62
N GLN A 117 -16.19 0.72 7.03
CA GLN A 117 -16.83 1.38 5.92
C GLN A 117 -16.61 0.54 4.66
N VAL A 118 -17.66 0.34 3.88
CA VAL A 118 -17.60 -0.43 2.63
C VAL A 118 -18.08 0.46 1.50
N GLU A 119 -17.35 0.42 0.41
CA GLU A 119 -17.64 1.16 -0.82
C GLU A 119 -17.71 0.21 -2.02
N GLN A 120 -18.13 0.72 -3.17
CA GLN A 120 -18.21 -0.05 -4.40
C GLN A 120 -17.06 0.32 -5.35
N ILE A 121 -16.28 -0.68 -5.76
CA ILE A 121 -15.27 -0.54 -6.81
C ILE A 121 -15.65 -1.51 -7.93
N ASP A 122 -15.97 -1.00 -9.10
CA ASP A 122 -16.46 -1.78 -10.25
C ASP A 122 -17.58 -2.77 -9.90
N GLY A 123 -18.51 -2.35 -9.05
CA GLY A 123 -19.64 -3.17 -8.59
C GLY A 123 -19.29 -4.23 -7.54
N LEU A 124 -18.06 -4.21 -7.01
CA LEU A 124 -17.60 -5.11 -5.95
C LEU A 124 -17.62 -4.39 -4.60
N PRO A 125 -18.15 -5.01 -3.53
CA PRO A 125 -18.09 -4.45 -2.18
C PRO A 125 -16.66 -4.55 -1.65
N VAL A 126 -16.03 -3.41 -1.35
CA VAL A 126 -14.64 -3.31 -0.90
C VAL A 126 -14.58 -2.50 0.40
N VAL A 127 -13.79 -2.96 1.35
CA VAL A 127 -13.48 -2.19 2.57
C VAL A 127 -12.80 -0.87 2.17
N GLY A 128 -13.29 0.25 2.70
CA GLY A 128 -12.79 1.59 2.37
C GLY A 128 -11.31 1.79 2.72
N LEU A 129 -10.69 2.78 2.10
CA LEU A 129 -9.23 3.03 2.16
C LEU A 129 -8.66 3.01 3.59
N ALA A 130 -9.24 3.80 4.49
CA ALA A 130 -8.70 3.94 5.85
C ALA A 130 -8.89 2.66 6.68
N ASP A 131 -10.01 1.98 6.52
CA ASP A 131 -10.27 0.71 7.18
C ASP A 131 -9.39 -0.41 6.62
N THR A 132 -9.10 -0.40 5.31
CA THR A 132 -8.14 -1.31 4.68
C THR A 132 -6.75 -1.17 5.30
N TRP A 133 -6.27 0.06 5.54
CA TRP A 133 -5.00 0.30 6.21
C TRP A 133 -4.97 -0.29 7.62
N VAL A 134 -6.05 -0.13 8.40
CA VAL A 134 -6.15 -0.72 9.75
C VAL A 134 -6.17 -2.25 9.69
N ASP A 135 -6.86 -2.82 8.70
CA ASP A 135 -6.94 -4.28 8.50
C ASP A 135 -5.57 -4.90 8.17
N MET A 136 -4.64 -4.14 7.56
CA MET A 136 -3.26 -4.60 7.35
C MET A 136 -2.55 -4.91 8.67
N GLY A 137 -2.99 -4.33 9.79
CA GLY A 137 -2.50 -4.66 11.12
C GLY A 137 -2.67 -6.14 11.50
N GLU A 138 -3.62 -6.86 10.92
CA GLU A 138 -3.79 -8.31 11.12
C GLU A 138 -2.71 -9.14 10.43
N LEU A 139 -2.00 -8.56 9.48
CA LEU A 139 -0.95 -9.19 8.69
C LEU A 139 0.48 -8.85 9.18
N ILE A 140 0.58 -8.30 10.41
CA ILE A 140 1.85 -7.93 11.06
C ILE A 140 2.26 -9.03 12.03
N GLY A 141 3.51 -9.46 11.95
CA GLY A 141 4.08 -10.43 12.89
C GLY A 141 5.18 -11.28 12.25
N PRO A 142 5.83 -12.16 13.02
CA PRO A 142 6.82 -13.08 12.47
C PRO A 142 6.21 -13.98 11.37
N GLY A 143 6.82 -13.97 10.20
CA GLY A 143 6.34 -14.76 9.04
C GLY A 143 5.09 -14.20 8.35
N LEU A 144 4.60 -13.01 8.74
CA LEU A 144 3.52 -12.30 8.07
C LEU A 144 4.10 -11.20 7.14
N PRO A 145 3.38 -10.83 6.07
CA PRO A 145 3.97 -10.07 4.97
C PRO A 145 4.07 -8.55 5.20
N VAL A 146 3.46 -8.00 6.25
CA VAL A 146 3.37 -6.55 6.47
C VAL A 146 4.31 -6.10 7.57
N GLY A 147 5.14 -5.10 7.28
CA GLY A 147 6.02 -4.44 8.23
C GLY A 147 5.60 -3.00 8.55
N LEU A 148 6.33 -2.37 9.48
CA LEU A 148 6.10 -0.97 9.85
C LEU A 148 6.23 -0.04 8.65
N ASP A 149 7.31 -0.17 7.86
CA ASP A 149 7.56 0.71 6.72
C ASP A 149 6.52 0.52 5.61
N ASP A 150 5.99 -0.69 5.43
CA ASP A 150 4.89 -0.94 4.50
C ASP A 150 3.61 -0.18 4.91
N LEU A 151 3.30 -0.15 6.22
CA LEU A 151 2.17 0.63 6.73
C LEU A 151 2.38 2.13 6.53
N ILE A 152 3.61 2.63 6.69
CA ILE A 152 3.92 4.05 6.47
C ILE A 152 3.75 4.39 4.98
N VAL A 153 4.31 3.58 4.08
CA VAL A 153 4.20 3.76 2.62
C VAL A 153 2.73 3.76 2.18
N MET A 154 1.96 2.78 2.65
CA MET A 154 0.52 2.72 2.34
C MET A 154 -0.24 3.89 2.96
N GLY A 155 0.11 4.27 4.19
CA GLY A 155 -0.49 5.39 4.90
C GLY A 155 -0.21 6.74 4.24
N ASP A 156 1.02 6.99 3.77
CA ASP A 156 1.38 8.19 3.01
C ASP A 156 0.56 8.28 1.71
N ALA A 157 0.43 7.16 0.98
CA ALA A 157 -0.37 7.11 -0.25
C ALA A 157 -1.86 7.42 0.01
N ILE A 158 -2.43 6.91 1.11
CA ILE A 158 -3.81 7.20 1.50
C ILE A 158 -3.94 8.65 1.96
N ALA A 159 -3.05 9.12 2.84
CA ALA A 159 -3.08 10.47 3.38
C ALA A 159 -2.92 11.53 2.27
N THR A 160 -2.06 11.28 1.29
CA THR A 160 -1.87 12.14 0.12
C THR A 160 -3.14 12.19 -0.74
N ARG A 161 -3.78 11.04 -1.00
CA ARG A 161 -5.04 10.94 -1.75
C ARG A 161 -6.18 11.68 -1.03
N LEU A 162 -6.26 11.55 0.30
CA LEU A 162 -7.29 12.17 1.13
C LEU A 162 -6.90 13.58 1.62
N ARG A 163 -5.67 14.02 1.40
CA ARG A 163 -5.07 15.30 1.85
C ARG A 163 -5.05 15.49 3.38
N THR A 164 -5.21 14.42 4.13
CA THR A 164 -5.18 14.41 5.60
C THR A 164 -4.89 13.00 6.14
N VAL A 165 -4.32 12.92 7.34
CA VAL A 165 -4.06 11.66 8.08
C VAL A 165 -5.27 11.28 8.95
N ASP A 166 -6.21 12.18 9.18
CA ASP A 166 -7.29 12.00 10.16
C ASP A 166 -8.18 10.77 9.89
N PRO A 167 -8.56 10.42 8.63
CA PRO A 167 -9.35 9.21 8.39
C PRO A 167 -8.65 7.92 8.86
N LEU A 168 -7.31 7.84 8.81
CA LEU A 168 -6.55 6.70 9.33
C LEU A 168 -6.64 6.61 10.86
N ARG A 169 -6.51 7.77 11.55
CA ARG A 169 -6.66 7.87 13.02
C ARG A 169 -8.06 7.47 13.46
N GLU A 170 -9.08 7.99 12.78
CA GLU A 170 -10.48 7.69 13.05
C GLU A 170 -10.80 6.21 12.81
N ALA A 171 -10.34 5.63 11.70
CA ALA A 171 -10.53 4.22 11.41
C ALA A 171 -9.88 3.35 12.50
N LEU A 172 -8.66 3.66 12.94
CA LEU A 172 -8.01 2.95 14.03
C LEU A 172 -8.73 3.12 15.38
N ALA A 173 -9.23 4.32 15.67
CA ALA A 173 -9.96 4.62 16.91
C ALA A 173 -11.30 3.86 17.02
N ARG A 174 -11.98 3.61 15.89
CA ARG A 174 -13.22 2.81 15.86
C ARG A 174 -13.01 1.32 16.21
N ARG A 175 -11.78 0.81 16.14
CA ARG A 175 -11.51 -0.62 16.36
C ARG A 175 -11.31 -0.96 17.84
N VAL A 176 -12.01 -1.99 18.27
CA VAL A 176 -11.83 -2.56 19.62
C VAL A 176 -10.66 -3.56 19.59
N ARG A 177 -9.52 -3.18 20.18
CA ARG A 177 -8.31 -4.02 20.28
C ARG A 177 -7.84 -4.62 18.95
N PRO A 178 -7.61 -3.79 17.91
CA PRO A 178 -7.17 -4.30 16.61
C PRO A 178 -5.81 -4.99 16.75
N ARG A 179 -5.60 -6.04 15.98
CA ARG A 179 -4.28 -6.66 15.85
C ARG A 179 -3.30 -5.65 15.29
N GLY A 180 -2.02 -5.78 15.66
CA GLY A 180 -0.99 -4.85 15.20
C GLY A 180 -1.11 -3.41 15.71
N LYS A 181 -1.98 -3.13 16.71
CA LYS A 181 -2.28 -1.78 17.21
C LYS A 181 -1.03 -0.94 17.51
N LEU A 182 -0.01 -1.53 18.15
CA LEU A 182 1.21 -0.78 18.50
C LEU A 182 1.98 -0.34 17.25
N THR A 183 2.05 -1.20 16.23
CA THR A 183 2.69 -0.87 14.96
C THR A 183 1.88 0.14 14.16
N LEU A 184 0.54 0.02 14.15
CA LEU A 184 -0.35 0.99 13.52
C LEU A 184 -0.22 2.38 14.17
N LEU A 185 -0.14 2.47 15.50
CA LEU A 185 0.06 3.74 16.22
C LEU A 185 1.44 4.33 15.90
N GLU A 186 2.51 3.52 15.88
CA GLU A 186 3.83 4.01 15.49
C GLU A 186 3.86 4.45 14.02
N ALA A 187 3.19 3.74 13.12
CA ALA A 187 3.08 4.16 11.73
C ALA A 187 2.40 5.52 11.57
N LEU A 188 1.33 5.79 12.34
CA LEU A 188 0.65 7.11 12.34
C LEU A 188 1.57 8.27 12.73
N ASP A 189 2.57 8.04 13.57
CA ASP A 189 3.55 9.07 13.95
C ASP A 189 4.45 9.44 12.74
N TRP A 190 4.62 8.51 11.78
CA TRP A 190 5.49 8.67 10.62
C TRP A 190 4.76 9.00 9.31
N ILE A 191 3.45 8.83 9.22
CA ILE A 191 2.67 9.12 8.01
C ILE A 191 2.63 10.62 7.75
N ARG A 192 2.85 10.98 6.47
CA ARG A 192 2.80 12.38 5.98
C ARG A 192 1.94 12.47 4.71
N VAL A 193 1.33 13.63 4.54
CA VAL A 193 0.69 14.03 3.29
C VAL A 193 1.78 14.54 2.34
N GLY A 194 1.66 14.20 1.06
CA GLY A 194 2.50 14.78 0.01
C GLY A 194 3.42 13.78 -0.70
N SER A 195 3.70 12.60 -0.12
CA SER A 195 4.46 11.57 -0.83
C SER A 195 3.60 10.91 -1.94
N GLU A 196 4.09 10.89 -3.17
CA GLU A 196 3.37 10.38 -4.34
C GLU A 196 3.84 8.98 -4.77
N SER A 197 4.94 8.50 -4.20
CA SER A 197 5.47 7.17 -4.50
C SER A 197 6.06 6.45 -3.27
N PRO A 198 6.12 5.10 -3.31
CA PRO A 198 6.81 4.33 -2.28
C PRO A 198 8.30 4.69 -2.10
N ALA A 199 8.96 5.06 -3.19
CA ALA A 199 10.38 5.43 -3.17
C ALA A 199 10.58 6.78 -2.46
N GLU A 200 9.70 7.75 -2.70
CA GLU A 200 9.70 9.02 -1.95
C GLU A 200 9.51 8.81 -0.45
N THR A 201 8.50 8.04 -0.05
CA THR A 201 8.30 7.71 1.37
C THR A 201 9.54 7.07 1.98
N ARG A 202 10.15 6.08 1.30
CA ARG A 202 11.37 5.42 1.81
C ARG A 202 12.55 6.36 1.88
N THR A 203 12.74 7.23 0.89
CA THR A 203 13.79 8.26 0.90
C THR A 203 13.61 9.20 2.09
N ARG A 204 12.41 9.70 2.30
CA ARG A 204 12.08 10.53 3.46
C ARG A 204 12.41 9.82 4.78
N LEU A 205 12.01 8.55 4.92
CA LEU A 205 12.29 7.78 6.13
C LEU A 205 13.80 7.57 6.36
N VAL A 206 14.58 7.37 5.32
CA VAL A 206 16.05 7.29 5.41
C VAL A 206 16.63 8.59 5.94
N LEU A 207 16.24 9.74 5.38
CA LEU A 207 16.74 11.05 5.79
C LEU A 207 16.37 11.38 7.25
N VAL A 208 15.09 11.24 7.60
CA VAL A 208 14.60 11.63 8.93
C VAL A 208 15.11 10.69 10.02
N ARG A 209 15.14 9.36 9.76
CA ARG A 209 15.73 8.40 10.70
C ARG A 209 17.24 8.53 10.81
N GLY A 210 17.88 9.06 9.77
CA GLY A 210 19.29 9.43 9.79
C GLY A 210 19.60 10.68 10.62
N GLY A 211 18.59 11.32 11.19
CA GLY A 211 18.72 12.49 12.07
C GLY A 211 18.47 13.83 11.38
N LEU A 212 18.21 13.85 10.07
CA LEU A 212 17.92 15.08 9.34
C LEU A 212 16.50 15.59 9.63
N PRO A 213 16.26 16.92 9.49
CA PRO A 213 14.92 17.48 9.58
C PRO A 213 13.96 16.85 8.56
N GLU A 214 12.66 16.93 8.82
CA GLU A 214 11.61 16.51 7.88
C GLU A 214 11.66 17.39 6.62
N PRO A 215 11.77 16.83 5.40
CA PRO A 215 11.71 17.60 4.17
C PRO A 215 10.26 18.03 3.86
N ILE A 216 10.11 19.10 3.10
CA ILE A 216 8.85 19.51 2.50
C ILE A 216 8.62 18.62 1.27
N LEU A 217 7.46 17.96 1.20
CA LEU A 217 7.13 16.99 0.16
C LEU A 217 6.33 17.62 -0.98
N ASN A 218 6.73 17.35 -2.21
CA ASN A 218 5.97 17.65 -3.42
C ASN A 218 5.37 19.07 -3.47
N GLU A 219 6.08 20.05 -2.91
CA GLU A 219 5.66 21.45 -2.91
C GLU A 219 6.38 22.21 -4.04
N PRO A 220 5.63 22.98 -4.87
CA PRO A 220 6.22 23.66 -6.01
C PRO A 220 7.27 24.70 -5.63
N ILE A 221 8.28 24.84 -6.48
CA ILE A 221 9.20 25.97 -6.51
C ILE A 221 8.60 27.02 -7.44
N ARG A 222 8.60 28.27 -6.99
CA ARG A 222 8.18 29.43 -7.76
C ARG A 222 9.25 30.50 -7.74
N THR A 223 9.36 31.29 -8.79
CA THR A 223 10.20 32.46 -8.83
C THR A 223 9.73 33.52 -7.81
N LYS A 224 10.53 34.55 -7.58
CA LYS A 224 10.11 35.71 -6.75
C LYS A 224 8.87 36.43 -7.32
N SER A 225 8.62 36.34 -8.62
CA SER A 225 7.42 36.88 -9.27
C SER A 225 6.22 35.94 -9.23
N GLY A 226 6.33 34.74 -8.60
CA GLY A 226 5.26 33.77 -8.49
C GLY A 226 5.14 32.77 -9.66
N LEU A 227 5.99 32.88 -10.68
CA LEU A 227 5.97 31.97 -11.83
C LEU A 227 6.37 30.56 -11.41
N TRP A 228 5.71 29.56 -11.99
CA TRP A 228 6.01 28.14 -11.76
C TRP A 228 7.37 27.78 -12.36
N VAL A 229 8.20 27.12 -11.56
CA VAL A 229 9.51 26.58 -11.97
C VAL A 229 9.45 25.07 -12.09
N GLY A 230 8.90 24.40 -11.08
CA GLY A 230 8.76 22.97 -11.03
C GLY A 230 8.35 22.49 -9.63
N ARG A 231 8.24 21.17 -9.47
CA ARG A 231 7.85 20.57 -8.18
C ARG A 231 8.80 19.40 -7.88
N PRO A 232 9.79 19.59 -7.01
CA PRO A 232 10.67 18.51 -6.57
C PRO A 232 9.93 17.58 -5.61
N ASP A 233 10.35 16.30 -5.56
CA ASP A 233 9.76 15.31 -4.68
C ASP A 233 9.96 15.70 -3.20
N MET A 234 11.13 16.26 -2.87
CA MET A 234 11.44 16.76 -1.54
C MET A 234 12.29 18.04 -1.63
N LYS A 235 12.09 18.94 -0.70
CA LYS A 235 12.95 20.12 -0.58
C LYS A 235 13.16 20.57 0.86
N TYR A 236 14.27 21.27 1.08
CA TYR A 236 14.58 22.07 2.26
C TYR A 236 14.73 23.51 1.82
N LEU A 237 14.33 24.45 2.68
CA LEU A 237 14.45 25.88 2.43
C LEU A 237 15.59 26.50 3.23
N GLU A 238 15.84 25.96 4.41
CA GLU A 238 16.84 26.44 5.37
C GLU A 238 17.72 25.28 5.87
N PRO A 239 18.97 25.53 6.23
CA PRO A 239 19.73 26.78 6.02
C PRO A 239 20.17 26.98 4.57
N VAL A 240 20.02 25.95 3.73
CA VAL A 240 20.37 25.94 2.30
C VAL A 240 19.18 25.43 1.51
N ARG A 241 18.87 26.06 0.39
CA ARG A 241 17.86 25.54 -0.55
C ARG A 241 18.40 24.27 -1.19
N PHE A 242 17.76 23.17 -0.87
CA PHE A 242 18.15 21.85 -1.33
C PHE A 242 16.94 21.07 -1.82
N ALA A 243 17.01 20.48 -3.00
CA ALA A 243 15.98 19.68 -3.60
C ALA A 243 16.49 18.25 -3.88
N LEU A 244 15.64 17.27 -3.61
CA LEU A 244 15.88 15.87 -3.96
C LEU A 244 14.80 15.41 -4.95
N GLU A 245 15.27 14.67 -5.95
CA GLU A 245 14.46 14.03 -6.99
C GLU A 245 14.67 12.53 -6.90
N VAL A 246 13.60 11.80 -6.64
CA VAL A 246 13.64 10.34 -6.46
C VAL A 246 13.42 9.67 -7.81
N GLN A 247 14.48 9.09 -8.34
CA GLN A 247 14.46 8.43 -9.63
C GLN A 247 14.05 6.96 -9.47
N GLY A 248 13.09 6.53 -10.27
CA GLY A 248 12.73 5.11 -10.38
C GLY A 248 13.89 4.26 -10.88
N ARG A 249 13.68 2.95 -10.99
CA ARG A 249 14.70 2.05 -11.54
C ARG A 249 15.16 2.56 -12.92
N ARG A 250 16.49 2.58 -13.12
CA ARG A 250 17.11 2.88 -14.43
C ARG A 250 16.71 1.78 -15.44
N PHE A 251 15.50 1.82 -15.97
CA PHE A 251 15.16 1.12 -17.17
C PHE A 251 15.33 2.09 -18.33
N HIS A 252 16.47 2.02 -19.01
CA HIS A 252 16.73 2.58 -20.35
C HIS A 252 16.00 3.90 -20.65
N SER A 253 16.16 4.92 -19.80
CA SER A 253 15.74 6.27 -20.12
C SER A 253 16.48 6.71 -21.38
N GLY A 254 15.76 7.00 -22.45
CA GLY A 254 16.31 7.49 -23.71
C GLY A 254 17.09 8.80 -23.48
N SER A 255 17.86 9.20 -24.48
CA SER A 255 18.61 10.47 -24.44
C SER A 255 17.69 11.69 -24.20
N GLU A 256 16.47 11.64 -24.68
CA GLU A 256 15.44 12.70 -24.53
C GLU A 256 14.96 12.86 -23.09
N GLU A 257 14.68 11.75 -22.38
CA GLU A 257 14.26 11.80 -20.96
C GLU A 257 15.36 12.38 -20.07
N ARG A 258 16.63 11.98 -20.31
CA ARG A 258 17.78 12.54 -19.57
C ARG A 258 17.98 14.03 -19.82
N ALA A 259 17.78 14.51 -21.06
CA ALA A 259 17.84 15.93 -21.38
C ALA A 259 16.73 16.72 -20.66
N HIS A 260 15.53 16.18 -20.63
CA HIS A 260 14.40 16.80 -19.92
C HIS A 260 14.61 16.89 -18.40
N ASP A 261 15.16 15.82 -17.78
CA ASP A 261 15.51 15.84 -16.37
C ASP A 261 16.59 16.87 -16.06
N GLU A 262 17.62 16.99 -16.90
CA GLU A 262 18.70 17.97 -16.71
C GLU A 262 18.19 19.41 -16.87
N ASP A 263 17.31 19.69 -17.81
CA ASP A 263 16.67 21.00 -17.96
C ASP A 263 15.83 21.35 -16.71
N ARG A 264 15.12 20.38 -16.14
CA ARG A 264 14.38 20.54 -14.90
C ARG A 264 15.31 20.84 -13.72
N TYR A 265 16.40 20.13 -13.59
CA TYR A 265 17.41 20.37 -12.55
C TYR A 265 18.11 21.74 -12.72
N ALA A 266 18.39 22.13 -13.97
CA ALA A 266 18.92 23.45 -14.26
C ALA A 266 17.96 24.57 -13.82
N SER A 267 16.65 24.37 -14.03
CA SER A 267 15.62 25.31 -13.57
C SER A 267 15.62 25.48 -12.05
N PHE A 268 15.75 24.40 -11.29
CA PHE A 268 15.86 24.48 -9.82
C PHE A 268 17.16 25.14 -9.36
N ARG A 269 18.30 24.83 -10.03
CA ARG A 269 19.60 25.48 -9.72
C ARG A 269 19.54 26.98 -9.97
N ASN A 270 18.83 27.46 -11.00
CA ASN A 270 18.64 28.88 -11.28
C ASN A 270 17.88 29.61 -10.17
N GLU A 271 17.01 28.91 -9.43
CA GLU A 271 16.34 29.43 -8.23
C GLU A 271 17.15 29.24 -6.93
N GLY A 272 18.42 28.85 -7.07
CA GLY A 272 19.36 28.71 -5.96
C GLY A 272 19.29 27.41 -5.19
N TYR A 273 18.63 26.37 -5.73
CA TYR A 273 18.60 25.04 -5.11
C TYR A 273 19.82 24.22 -5.52
N GLN A 274 20.45 23.55 -4.55
CA GLN A 274 21.28 22.39 -4.84
C GLN A 274 20.35 21.21 -5.13
N VAL A 275 20.64 20.42 -6.18
CA VAL A 275 19.76 19.32 -6.60
C VAL A 275 20.51 17.99 -6.52
N VAL A 276 19.90 17.01 -5.89
CA VAL A 276 20.42 15.63 -5.82
C VAL A 276 19.36 14.66 -6.35
N ALA A 277 19.73 13.87 -7.34
CA ALA A 277 18.96 12.72 -7.76
C ALA A 277 19.23 11.55 -6.80
N VAL A 278 18.15 10.91 -6.32
CA VAL A 278 18.20 9.74 -5.43
C VAL A 278 17.74 8.52 -6.22
N TRP A 279 18.52 7.47 -6.22
CA TRP A 279 18.24 6.25 -6.95
C TRP A 279 17.87 5.09 -6.01
N ASP A 280 17.24 4.06 -6.55
CA ASP A 280 16.91 2.83 -5.82
C ASP A 280 18.12 2.26 -5.04
N SER A 281 19.33 2.34 -5.59
CA SER A 281 20.57 1.90 -4.93
C SER A 281 20.89 2.67 -3.65
N ASP A 282 20.50 3.95 -3.61
CA ASP A 282 20.78 4.85 -2.48
C ASP A 282 19.90 4.57 -1.27
N ILE A 283 18.76 3.94 -1.47
CA ILE A 283 17.81 3.63 -0.38
C ILE A 283 17.72 2.14 -0.05
N ASN A 284 18.17 1.25 -0.94
CA ASN A 284 18.04 -0.20 -0.77
C ASN A 284 19.30 -0.89 -0.22
N SER A 285 20.43 -0.18 -0.08
CA SER A 285 21.65 -0.70 0.54
C SER A 285 22.04 0.10 1.79
N ASP A 286 22.72 -0.53 2.76
CA ASP A 286 23.18 0.15 3.98
C ASP A 286 24.17 1.28 3.65
N SER A 287 25.11 1.01 2.75
CA SER A 287 26.09 2.01 2.30
C SER A 287 25.44 3.16 1.55
N GLY A 288 24.45 2.88 0.70
CA GLY A 288 23.69 3.90 -0.04
C GLY A 288 22.93 4.82 0.89
N ARG A 289 22.19 4.27 1.87
CA ARG A 289 21.46 5.05 2.86
C ARG A 289 22.39 5.96 3.68
N THR A 290 23.49 5.40 4.16
CA THR A 290 24.51 6.16 4.89
C THR A 290 25.08 7.30 4.03
N ALA A 291 25.45 7.01 2.79
CA ALA A 291 26.01 8.00 1.86
C ALA A 291 25.00 9.10 1.54
N LEU A 292 23.71 8.74 1.34
CA LEU A 292 22.65 9.71 1.09
C LEU A 292 22.47 10.68 2.27
N VAL A 293 22.40 10.16 3.51
CA VAL A 293 22.27 10.98 4.71
C VAL A 293 23.47 11.90 4.91
N LEU A 294 24.70 11.38 4.76
CA LEU A 294 25.92 12.19 4.88
C LEU A 294 25.97 13.29 3.83
N LYS A 295 25.64 12.98 2.58
CA LYS A 295 25.60 13.98 1.50
C LYS A 295 24.56 15.06 1.75
N ALA A 296 23.37 14.70 2.20
CA ALA A 296 22.32 15.66 2.53
C ALA A 296 22.71 16.52 3.75
N ALA A 297 23.33 15.92 4.78
CA ALA A 297 23.86 16.65 5.94
C ALA A 297 24.95 17.65 5.55
N GLU A 298 25.86 17.27 4.67
CA GLU A 298 26.90 18.17 4.15
C GLU A 298 26.28 19.37 3.44
N ILE A 299 25.34 19.15 2.52
CA ILE A 299 24.64 20.20 1.78
C ILE A 299 23.91 21.15 2.74
N LEU A 300 23.21 20.59 3.73
CA LEU A 300 22.43 21.35 4.72
C LEU A 300 23.31 21.98 5.82
N CYS A 301 24.63 21.83 5.78
CA CYS A 301 25.53 22.20 6.87
C CYS A 301 25.07 21.65 8.23
N PHE A 302 24.44 20.45 8.24
CA PHE A 302 23.88 19.84 9.43
C PHE A 302 24.96 19.16 10.27
N PRO A 303 24.99 19.33 11.60
CA PRO A 303 26.03 18.77 12.46
C PRO A 303 26.05 17.23 12.40
N GLN A 304 27.18 16.64 12.00
CA GLN A 304 27.31 15.18 11.92
C GLN A 304 27.14 14.47 13.27
N THR A 305 27.40 15.16 14.38
CA THR A 305 27.20 14.66 15.75
C THR A 305 25.74 14.40 16.12
N LEU A 306 24.79 14.95 15.34
CA LEU A 306 23.35 14.75 15.52
C LEU A 306 22.79 13.65 14.60
N LEU A 307 23.59 13.09 13.72
CA LEU A 307 23.17 12.03 12.82
C LEU A 307 23.01 10.69 13.57
N THR A 308 22.04 9.91 13.17
CA THR A 308 21.69 8.59 13.70
C THR A 308 21.75 7.55 12.57
N LEU A 309 22.94 7.39 11.98
CA LEU A 309 23.16 6.60 10.76
C LEU A 309 22.77 5.12 10.92
N ASP A 310 22.88 4.56 12.12
CA ASP A 310 22.45 3.22 12.48
C ASP A 310 20.92 3.03 12.42
N GLN A 311 20.17 4.12 12.38
CA GLN A 311 18.69 4.10 12.33
C GLN A 311 18.11 4.24 10.92
N CYS A 312 18.92 4.48 9.90
CA CYS A 312 18.48 4.64 8.50
C CYS A 312 17.88 3.38 7.88
N ALA A 313 18.13 2.20 8.48
CA ALA A 313 17.67 0.92 7.95
C ALA A 313 16.13 0.83 7.92
N PRO A 314 15.56 0.13 6.93
CA PRO A 314 14.14 -0.17 6.90
C PRO A 314 13.70 -0.94 8.14
N ARG A 315 12.52 -0.59 8.66
CA ARG A 315 11.96 -1.22 9.88
C ARG A 315 10.78 -2.10 9.53
N PHE A 316 10.92 -3.39 9.83
CA PHE A 316 9.82 -4.34 9.73
C PHE A 316 8.98 -4.36 11.00
N PHE A 317 9.64 -4.39 12.17
CA PHE A 317 8.96 -4.38 13.46
C PHE A 317 8.97 -2.99 14.09
N SER A 318 7.87 -2.64 14.77
CA SER A 318 7.79 -1.40 15.52
C SER A 318 8.67 -1.47 16.78
N THR A 319 9.25 -0.33 17.15
CA THR A 319 10.03 -0.17 18.39
C THR A 319 9.19 -0.53 19.61
N ARG A 320 7.95 -0.04 19.66
CA ARG A 320 6.99 -0.34 20.74
C ARG A 320 6.72 -1.83 20.91
N MET A 321 6.63 -2.56 19.80
CA MET A 321 6.40 -4.01 19.83
C MET A 321 7.65 -4.76 20.34
N LEU A 322 8.84 -4.34 19.91
CA LEU A 322 10.10 -4.93 20.35
C LEU A 322 10.35 -4.70 21.86
N GLU A 323 10.13 -3.50 22.34
CA GLU A 323 10.22 -3.17 23.78
C GLU A 323 9.27 -4.01 24.63
N LEU A 324 8.01 -4.15 24.18
CA LEU A 324 7.03 -4.97 24.88
C LEU A 324 7.45 -6.46 24.93
N ALA A 325 7.98 -6.98 23.83
CA ALA A 325 8.48 -8.34 23.75
C ALA A 325 9.66 -8.55 24.72
N GLU A 326 10.58 -7.60 24.81
CA GLU A 326 11.72 -7.66 25.72
C GLU A 326 11.31 -7.56 27.19
N MET A 327 10.35 -6.69 27.53
CA MET A 327 9.79 -6.62 28.88
C MET A 327 9.13 -7.94 29.31
N ARG A 328 8.41 -8.61 28.38
CA ARG A 328 7.81 -9.93 28.66
C ARG A 328 8.87 -11.00 28.92
N LYS A 329 9.94 -11.05 28.12
CA LYS A 329 11.08 -11.97 28.34
C LYS A 329 11.73 -11.75 29.71
N ARG A 330 11.95 -10.48 30.12
CA ARG A 330 12.52 -10.17 31.45
C ARG A 330 11.63 -10.59 32.60
N ARG A 331 10.31 -10.45 32.45
CA ARG A 331 9.35 -10.95 33.46
C ARG A 331 9.39 -12.48 33.59
N LEU A 332 9.41 -13.20 32.46
CA LEU A 332 9.49 -14.68 32.48
C LEU A 332 10.81 -15.24 33.04
N ARG A 333 11.91 -14.48 32.96
CA ARG A 333 13.20 -14.86 33.55
C ARG A 333 13.28 -14.58 35.07
N ARG A 334 12.33 -13.79 35.61
CA ARG A 334 12.27 -13.44 37.04
C ARG A 334 11.21 -14.24 37.82
N ALA A 335 10.34 -14.95 37.11
CA ALA A 335 9.34 -15.87 37.63
C ALA A 335 9.86 -17.34 37.61
#